data_57594be528ea7f5c39f1360284c3527d
#
_entry.id   57594be528ea7f5c39f1360284c3527d
#
_cell.length_a   1.000
_cell.length_b   1.000
_cell.length_c   1.000
_cell.angle_alpha   90.00
_cell.angle_beta   90.00
_cell.angle_gamma   90.00
#
_symmetry.space_group_name_H-M   'P 1'
#
loop_
_entity.id
_entity.type
_entity.pdbx_description
1 polymer ?
#
loop_
_entity_poly.entity_id
_entity_poly.type
_entity_poly.pdbx_seq_one_letter_code
_entity_poly.pdbx_strand_id
1 'polypeptide(L)'
;MKQRIRVTAICERDGKILLLKRAAGRVEGMNNYELPTGKIIFGEQPDEAMARIIYENLAVQTQELLLEDVVTFTNLEYSSEMANLFIVYRVIFDENVEVKLTNERHVAYNWCELSEATDLALDEASGMVLQITQNKQNASVAIRRTVEPGEGNLTASGVVTIYTDGGSRGNPGPSGLGYYIVDQDGKEIKRGGEFLGMSNSRLAEYYGLKEGIEQAIELGYKKVNFKSDCLMMVNQMNGIYQVKNKDLMQVHTDILKLLEKLDSFSFTHVPRSMNEEADAEVNKVIDLYTQRGEY
;
A
#
# COMPACT_ATOMS: atom_id res chain seq x y z
N MET A 1 17.23 12.74 -10.83
CA MET A 1 16.63 11.73 -9.93
C MET A 1 17.45 10.45 -10.02
N LYS A 2 17.99 9.95 -8.90
CA LYS A 2 18.74 8.69 -8.85
C LYS A 2 17.81 7.63 -8.23
N GLN A 3 17.85 6.41 -8.78
CA GLN A 3 17.09 5.28 -8.26
C GLN A 3 18.03 4.25 -7.63
N ARG A 4 17.68 3.74 -6.47
CA ARG A 4 18.36 2.61 -5.83
C ARG A 4 17.44 1.40 -5.84
N ILE A 5 17.93 0.30 -6.37
CA ILE A 5 17.23 -0.97 -6.35
C ILE A 5 17.85 -1.83 -5.25
N ARG A 6 17.01 -2.39 -4.39
CA ARG A 6 17.40 -3.26 -3.29
C ARG A 6 16.50 -4.48 -3.24
N VAL A 7 16.96 -5.52 -2.62
CA VAL A 7 16.15 -6.67 -2.24
C VAL A 7 16.05 -6.74 -0.72
N THR A 8 14.93 -7.20 -0.21
CA THR A 8 14.72 -7.42 1.23
C THR A 8 13.91 -8.70 1.44
N ALA A 9 14.10 -9.39 2.57
CA ALA A 9 13.38 -10.60 2.89
C ALA A 9 12.60 -10.48 4.20
N ILE A 10 11.37 -10.97 4.18
CA ILE A 10 10.60 -11.35 5.36
C ILE A 10 10.90 -12.83 5.59
N CYS A 11 11.88 -13.10 6.47
CA CYS A 11 12.21 -14.46 6.86
C CYS A 11 11.25 -14.91 7.96
N GLU A 12 10.52 -16.00 7.72
CA GLU A 12 9.46 -16.47 8.60
C GLU A 12 9.75 -17.88 9.11
N ARG A 13 9.44 -18.14 10.38
CA ARG A 13 9.45 -19.45 11.05
C ARG A 13 8.37 -19.47 12.11
N ASP A 14 7.50 -20.48 12.08
CA ASP A 14 6.41 -20.68 13.07
C ASP A 14 5.55 -19.43 13.29
N GLY A 15 5.25 -18.69 12.20
CA GLY A 15 4.47 -17.46 12.25
C GLY A 15 5.22 -16.24 12.78
N LYS A 16 6.50 -16.38 13.13
CA LYS A 16 7.38 -15.29 13.58
C LYS A 16 8.29 -14.83 12.46
N ILE A 17 8.62 -13.53 12.46
CA ILE A 17 9.55 -12.94 11.51
C ILE A 17 10.91 -12.67 12.16
N LEU A 18 11.96 -12.75 11.34
CA LEU A 18 13.33 -12.48 11.76
C LEU A 18 13.66 -10.99 11.57
N LEU A 19 14.14 -10.39 12.63
CA LEU A 19 14.71 -9.04 12.61
C LEU A 19 16.17 -9.07 13.04
N LEU A 20 17.02 -8.32 12.34
CA LEU A 20 18.44 -8.18 12.61
C LEU A 20 18.69 -6.89 13.39
N LYS A 21 19.37 -6.97 14.52
CA LYS A 21 19.75 -5.80 15.31
C LYS A 21 21.08 -5.25 14.81
N ARG A 22 21.09 -4.01 14.36
CA ARG A 22 22.31 -3.32 13.93
C ARG A 22 23.29 -3.13 15.09
N ALA A 23 24.59 -3.24 14.79
CA ALA A 23 25.64 -2.78 15.69
C ALA A 23 25.51 -1.26 15.91
N ALA A 24 25.81 -0.79 17.12
CA ALA A 24 25.80 0.63 17.45
C ALA A 24 26.74 1.40 16.51
N GLY A 25 26.20 2.28 15.70
CA GLY A 25 26.95 3.14 14.80
C GLY A 25 27.54 4.35 15.54
N ARG A 26 28.36 5.16 14.83
CA ARG A 26 28.92 6.43 15.35
C ARG A 26 27.88 7.54 15.59
N VAL A 27 26.62 7.31 15.27
CA VAL A 27 25.51 8.24 15.48
C VAL A 27 24.68 7.72 16.64
N GLU A 28 24.61 8.49 17.72
CA GLU A 28 23.76 8.22 18.88
C GLU A 28 22.29 8.03 18.44
N GLY A 29 21.65 6.95 18.91
CA GLY A 29 20.22 6.65 18.66
C GLY A 29 19.92 5.56 17.64
N MET A 30 20.88 5.00 16.93
CA MET A 30 20.65 3.96 15.91
C MET A 30 20.88 2.53 16.41
N ASN A 31 20.15 2.08 17.44
CA ASN A 31 19.98 0.67 17.74
C ASN A 31 18.73 0.11 17.03
N ASN A 32 18.66 0.27 15.71
CA ASN A 32 17.46 -0.09 14.97
C ASN A 32 17.52 -1.55 14.52
N TYR A 33 16.35 -2.18 14.54
CA TYR A 33 16.15 -3.46 13.90
C TYR A 33 15.90 -3.26 12.40
N GLU A 34 16.35 -4.22 11.59
CA GLU A 34 16.11 -4.23 10.14
C GLU A 34 15.81 -5.64 9.64
N LEU A 35 15.09 -5.71 8.50
CA LEU A 35 14.97 -6.93 7.73
C LEU A 35 16.29 -7.24 6.99
N PRO A 36 16.61 -8.50 6.69
CA PRO A 36 17.70 -8.82 5.78
C PRO A 36 17.55 -8.09 4.46
N THR A 37 18.43 -7.12 4.21
CA THR A 37 18.32 -6.16 3.10
C THR A 37 19.67 -5.91 2.45
N GLY A 38 19.71 -5.81 1.13
CA GLY A 38 20.94 -5.48 0.41
C GLY A 38 20.74 -4.92 -0.99
N LYS A 39 21.87 -4.62 -1.64
CA LYS A 39 21.91 -4.13 -3.01
C LYS A 39 22.02 -5.31 -3.98
N ILE A 40 21.42 -5.15 -5.15
CA ILE A 40 21.71 -6.02 -6.31
C ILE A 40 23.06 -5.59 -6.89
N ILE A 41 23.93 -6.55 -7.15
CA ILE A 41 25.23 -6.32 -7.79
C ILE A 41 25.00 -6.34 -9.31
N PHE A 42 25.83 -5.60 -10.03
CA PHE A 42 25.72 -5.55 -11.49
C PHE A 42 25.81 -6.97 -12.13
N GLY A 43 24.81 -7.33 -12.92
CA GLY A 43 24.67 -8.62 -13.57
C GLY A 43 23.99 -9.70 -12.75
N GLU A 44 23.66 -9.45 -11.49
CA GLU A 44 22.97 -10.37 -10.59
C GLU A 44 21.44 -10.26 -10.75
N GLN A 45 20.72 -11.37 -10.73
CA GLN A 45 19.27 -11.37 -10.68
C GLN A 45 18.78 -11.07 -9.25
N PRO A 46 17.56 -10.52 -9.07
CA PRO A 46 17.06 -10.15 -7.75
C PRO A 46 16.98 -11.30 -6.75
N ASP A 47 16.61 -12.50 -7.19
CA ASP A 47 16.56 -13.72 -6.37
C ASP A 47 17.95 -14.21 -5.96
N GLU A 48 18.93 -14.17 -6.87
CA GLU A 48 20.32 -14.46 -6.58
C GLU A 48 20.89 -13.49 -5.54
N ALA A 49 20.58 -12.19 -5.71
CA ALA A 49 20.97 -11.16 -4.74
C ALA A 49 20.37 -11.43 -3.36
N MET A 50 19.09 -11.84 -3.29
CA MET A 50 18.43 -12.11 -2.03
C MET A 50 19.02 -13.35 -1.33
N ALA A 51 19.23 -14.42 -2.09
CA ALA A 51 19.87 -15.64 -1.58
C ALA A 51 21.28 -15.35 -1.01
N ARG A 52 22.08 -14.58 -1.73
CA ARG A 52 23.42 -14.13 -1.27
C ARG A 52 23.32 -13.31 0.01
N ILE A 53 22.40 -12.35 0.09
CA ILE A 53 22.23 -11.48 1.26
C ILE A 53 21.82 -12.28 2.48
N ILE A 54 20.92 -13.26 2.34
CA ILE A 54 20.53 -14.16 3.43
C ILE A 54 21.76 -14.96 3.89
N TYR A 55 22.51 -15.52 2.96
CA TYR A 55 23.72 -16.26 3.32
C TYR A 55 24.78 -15.38 3.99
N GLU A 56 25.03 -14.18 3.47
CA GLU A 56 25.99 -13.20 4.03
C GLU A 56 25.59 -12.66 5.41
N ASN A 57 24.32 -12.69 5.78
CA ASN A 57 23.88 -12.23 7.09
C ASN A 57 23.66 -13.35 8.10
N LEU A 58 23.18 -14.51 7.63
CA LEU A 58 22.60 -15.55 8.50
C LEU A 58 23.26 -16.92 8.36
N ALA A 59 24.20 -17.11 7.43
CA ALA A 59 24.78 -18.38 7.03
C ALA A 59 23.75 -19.45 6.58
N VAL A 60 22.60 -19.02 6.10
CA VAL A 60 21.52 -19.90 5.63
C VAL A 60 21.52 -19.98 4.11
N GLN A 61 21.52 -21.19 3.56
CA GLN A 61 21.27 -21.43 2.15
C GLN A 61 19.75 -21.54 1.93
N THR A 62 19.19 -20.63 1.16
CA THR A 62 17.76 -20.63 0.82
C THR A 62 17.51 -21.46 -0.41
N GLN A 63 16.48 -22.34 -0.36
CA GLN A 63 16.06 -23.15 -1.49
C GLN A 63 14.88 -22.52 -2.23
N GLU A 64 14.04 -21.77 -1.53
CA GLU A 64 12.84 -21.17 -2.10
C GLU A 64 12.72 -19.70 -1.66
N LEU A 65 12.53 -18.83 -2.64
CA LEU A 65 12.31 -17.40 -2.50
C LEU A 65 10.97 -17.06 -3.15
N LEU A 66 9.98 -16.70 -2.37
CA LEU A 66 8.68 -16.30 -2.88
C LEU A 66 8.64 -14.77 -3.04
N LEU A 67 8.41 -14.30 -4.27
CA LEU A 67 8.21 -12.87 -4.49
C LEU A 67 6.94 -12.41 -3.78
N GLU A 68 7.08 -11.56 -2.78
CA GLU A 68 5.97 -11.04 -1.97
C GLU A 68 5.42 -9.73 -2.53
N ASP A 69 6.32 -8.79 -2.86
CA ASP A 69 5.93 -7.46 -3.31
C ASP A 69 7.07 -6.70 -4.00
N VAL A 70 6.72 -5.59 -4.65
CA VAL A 70 7.66 -4.57 -5.10
C VAL A 70 7.22 -3.22 -4.54
N VAL A 71 8.02 -2.66 -3.63
CA VAL A 71 7.70 -1.45 -2.89
C VAL A 71 8.62 -0.31 -3.31
N THR A 72 8.05 0.85 -3.59
CA THR A 72 8.83 2.05 -3.91
C THR A 72 8.55 3.15 -2.91
N PHE A 73 9.59 3.83 -2.44
CA PHE A 73 9.43 5.03 -1.62
C PHE A 73 10.56 6.03 -1.85
N THR A 74 10.26 7.31 -1.62
CA THR A 74 11.24 8.39 -1.63
C THR A 74 11.52 8.80 -0.20
N ASN A 75 12.79 8.75 0.20
CA ASN A 75 13.23 9.29 1.48
C ASN A 75 13.35 10.81 1.37
N LEU A 76 12.38 11.52 1.94
CA LEU A 76 12.33 13.00 1.91
C LEU A 76 13.27 13.67 2.91
N GLU A 77 13.80 12.93 3.88
CA GLU A 77 14.68 13.50 4.91
C GLU A 77 16.13 13.67 4.45
N TYR A 78 16.61 12.84 3.51
CA TYR A 78 18.04 12.84 3.11
C TYR A 78 18.34 13.40 1.73
N SER A 79 17.45 13.40 0.78
CA SER A 79 17.47 14.23 -0.45
C SER A 79 16.24 13.92 -1.32
N SER A 80 15.62 14.95 -1.82
CA SER A 80 14.47 14.90 -2.74
C SER A 80 14.77 14.25 -4.11
N GLU A 81 15.97 13.73 -4.32
CA GLU A 81 16.42 13.21 -5.62
C GLU A 81 16.59 11.68 -5.67
N MET A 82 16.36 10.95 -4.57
CA MET A 82 16.61 9.52 -4.53
C MET A 82 15.35 8.71 -4.25
N ALA A 83 14.91 7.94 -5.23
CA ALA A 83 13.87 6.95 -5.07
C ALA A 83 14.47 5.58 -4.72
N ASN A 84 13.90 4.90 -3.74
CA ASN A 84 14.27 3.53 -3.39
C ASN A 84 13.19 2.57 -3.91
N LEU A 85 13.60 1.51 -4.60
CA LEU A 85 12.76 0.41 -5.01
C LEU A 85 13.23 -0.84 -4.25
N PHE A 86 12.32 -1.48 -3.54
CA PHE A 86 12.57 -2.74 -2.84
C PHE A 86 11.79 -3.86 -3.50
N ILE A 87 12.49 -4.93 -3.87
CA ILE A 87 11.89 -6.20 -4.25
C ILE A 87 11.85 -7.04 -2.98
N VAL A 88 10.64 -7.35 -2.51
CA VAL A 88 10.40 -8.01 -1.22
C VAL A 88 10.18 -9.49 -1.45
N TYR A 89 10.95 -10.31 -0.79
CA TYR A 89 10.81 -11.77 -0.80
C TYR A 89 10.30 -12.27 0.55
N ARG A 90 9.47 -13.31 0.52
CA ARG A 90 9.16 -14.13 1.67
C ARG A 90 10.01 -15.39 1.64
N VAL A 91 10.59 -15.74 2.76
CA VAL A 91 11.45 -16.91 2.92
C VAL A 91 11.01 -17.67 4.14
N ILE A 92 10.57 -18.90 3.93
CA ILE A 92 10.15 -19.78 5.03
C ILE A 92 11.36 -20.59 5.48
N PHE A 93 11.67 -20.51 6.77
CA PHE A 93 12.75 -21.30 7.39
C PHE A 93 12.14 -22.48 8.10
N ASP A 94 12.69 -23.66 7.85
CA ASP A 94 12.36 -24.86 8.61
C ASP A 94 12.81 -24.71 10.08
N GLU A 95 12.14 -25.41 10.99
CA GLU A 95 12.45 -25.40 12.43
C GLU A 95 13.92 -25.70 12.74
N ASN A 96 14.54 -26.59 11.95
CA ASN A 96 15.91 -27.07 12.15
C ASN A 96 16.99 -26.17 11.54
N VAL A 97 16.63 -25.09 10.84
CA VAL A 97 17.62 -24.20 10.22
C VAL A 97 18.30 -23.37 11.29
N GLU A 98 19.60 -23.59 11.47
CA GLU A 98 20.43 -22.81 12.39
C GLU A 98 20.80 -21.47 11.74
N VAL A 99 20.44 -20.37 12.42
CA VAL A 99 20.79 -19.00 12.02
C VAL A 99 22.04 -18.56 12.74
N LYS A 100 23.05 -18.13 11.99
CA LYS A 100 24.32 -17.58 12.54
C LYS A 100 24.62 -16.24 11.90
N LEU A 101 24.79 -15.20 12.72
CA LEU A 101 25.27 -13.90 12.22
C LEU A 101 26.71 -14.05 11.72
N THR A 102 26.94 -13.64 10.48
CA THR A 102 28.23 -13.82 9.80
C THR A 102 28.98 -12.52 9.56
N ASN A 103 28.37 -11.37 9.85
CA ASN A 103 29.01 -10.08 9.65
C ASN A 103 28.92 -9.19 10.90
N GLU A 104 29.85 -8.24 11.02
CA GLU A 104 29.94 -7.32 12.16
C GLU A 104 28.88 -6.21 12.14
N ARG A 105 28.06 -6.14 11.08
CA ARG A 105 27.00 -5.15 10.95
C ARG A 105 25.84 -5.39 11.91
N HIS A 106 25.63 -6.66 12.26
CA HIS A 106 24.56 -7.09 13.15
C HIS A 106 25.12 -7.75 14.40
N VAL A 107 24.59 -7.37 15.57
CA VAL A 107 25.03 -7.87 16.88
C VAL A 107 24.09 -8.90 17.48
N ALA A 108 22.86 -8.96 17.00
CA ALA A 108 21.84 -9.90 17.44
C ALA A 108 20.77 -10.08 16.37
N TYR A 109 19.93 -11.09 16.52
CA TYR A 109 18.69 -11.24 15.80
C TYR A 109 17.56 -11.58 16.78
N ASN A 110 16.32 -11.31 16.36
CA ASN A 110 15.12 -11.62 17.14
C ASN A 110 14.05 -12.23 16.23
N TRP A 111 13.37 -13.26 16.73
CA TRP A 111 12.16 -13.81 16.15
C TRP A 111 10.97 -13.27 16.93
N CYS A 112 10.06 -12.53 16.29
CA CYS A 112 8.91 -11.92 16.92
C CYS A 112 7.68 -12.02 16.04
N GLU A 113 6.50 -11.92 16.63
CA GLU A 113 5.26 -11.77 15.91
C GLU A 113 5.28 -10.49 15.06
N LEU A 114 4.59 -10.48 13.92
CA LEU A 114 4.54 -9.30 13.06
C LEU A 114 3.97 -8.07 13.79
N SER A 115 2.98 -8.28 14.66
CA SER A 115 2.39 -7.22 15.50
C SER A 115 3.40 -6.62 16.48
N GLU A 116 4.26 -7.44 17.06
CA GLU A 116 5.32 -6.98 17.97
C GLU A 116 6.45 -6.26 17.24
N ALA A 117 6.73 -6.70 15.99
CA ALA A 117 7.79 -6.13 15.17
C ALA A 117 7.54 -4.64 14.87
N THR A 118 6.29 -4.24 14.67
CA THR A 118 5.92 -2.85 14.39
C THR A 118 6.11 -1.90 15.57
N ASP A 119 6.18 -2.44 16.80
CA ASP A 119 6.46 -1.66 18.03
C ASP A 119 7.95 -1.48 18.30
N LEU A 120 8.82 -2.20 17.57
CA LEU A 120 10.26 -2.07 17.68
C LEU A 120 10.78 -0.84 16.92
N ALA A 121 11.94 -0.33 17.35
CA ALA A 121 12.67 0.71 16.63
C ALA A 121 13.24 0.12 15.32
N LEU A 122 12.44 0.10 14.28
CA LEU A 122 12.83 -0.37 12.94
C LEU A 122 13.56 0.72 12.16
N ASP A 123 14.39 0.32 11.20
CA ASP A 123 14.80 1.24 10.15
C ASP A 123 13.58 1.55 9.24
N GLU A 124 13.61 2.72 8.60
CA GLU A 124 12.47 3.23 7.82
C GLU A 124 11.99 2.24 6.74
N ALA A 125 12.92 1.61 6.03
CA ALA A 125 12.59 0.66 4.97
C ALA A 125 11.91 -0.60 5.49
N SER A 126 12.43 -1.18 6.56
CA SER A 126 11.86 -2.37 7.20
C SER A 126 10.49 -2.07 7.79
N GLY A 127 10.33 -0.91 8.44
CA GLY A 127 9.04 -0.46 8.96
C GLY A 127 7.98 -0.37 7.87
N MET A 128 8.29 0.21 6.72
CA MET A 128 7.38 0.32 5.58
C MET A 128 7.01 -1.06 4.99
N VAL A 129 8.00 -1.93 4.79
CA VAL A 129 7.75 -3.28 4.27
C VAL A 129 6.84 -4.07 5.20
N LEU A 130 7.12 -4.06 6.51
CA LEU A 130 6.31 -4.79 7.50
C LEU A 130 4.91 -4.23 7.63
N GLN A 131 4.73 -2.91 7.58
CA GLN A 131 3.42 -2.27 7.61
C GLN A 131 2.56 -2.67 6.41
N ILE A 132 3.14 -2.71 5.20
CA ILE A 132 2.44 -3.18 4.00
C ILE A 132 2.02 -4.65 4.16
N THR A 133 2.94 -5.50 4.65
CA THR A 133 2.66 -6.92 4.89
C THR A 133 1.55 -7.11 5.92
N GLN A 134 1.58 -6.38 7.03
CA GLN A 134 0.56 -6.43 8.07
C GLN A 134 -0.82 -6.01 7.54
N ASN A 135 -0.87 -4.95 6.75
CA ASN A 135 -2.11 -4.49 6.13
C ASN A 135 -2.69 -5.55 5.17
N LYS A 136 -1.84 -6.23 4.39
CA LYS A 136 -2.25 -7.35 3.53
C LYS A 136 -2.76 -8.55 4.34
N GLN A 137 -2.11 -8.89 5.45
CA GLN A 137 -2.56 -9.98 6.33
C GLN A 137 -3.88 -9.65 7.02
N ASN A 138 -4.04 -8.42 7.51
CA ASN A 138 -5.30 -7.95 8.10
C ASN A 138 -6.45 -7.97 7.08
N ALA A 139 -6.21 -7.57 5.84
CA ALA A 139 -7.16 -7.71 4.76
C ALA A 139 -7.50 -9.19 4.49
N SER A 140 -6.51 -10.09 4.52
CA SER A 140 -6.69 -11.53 4.32
C SER A 140 -7.41 -12.21 5.50
N VAL A 141 -7.19 -11.73 6.73
CA VAL A 141 -7.90 -12.22 7.95
C VAL A 141 -9.35 -11.74 7.95
N ALA A 142 -9.62 -10.52 7.47
CA ALA A 142 -10.99 -10.05 7.27
C ALA A 142 -11.75 -10.94 6.28
N ILE A 143 -11.08 -11.48 5.26
CA ILE A 143 -11.64 -12.46 4.31
C ILE A 143 -11.95 -13.82 4.98
N ARG A 144 -11.25 -14.21 6.06
CA ARG A 144 -11.45 -15.49 6.77
C ARG A 144 -12.47 -15.43 7.92
N ARG A 145 -12.87 -14.25 8.36
CA ARG A 145 -13.94 -14.09 9.35
C ARG A 145 -15.28 -14.00 8.63
N THR A 146 -16.08 -15.02 8.83
CA THR A 146 -17.50 -15.18 8.51
C THR A 146 -17.85 -15.82 7.16
N VAL A 147 -18.25 -17.06 7.23
CA VAL A 147 -19.50 -17.51 6.61
C VAL A 147 -20.20 -18.38 7.63
N GLU A 148 -21.09 -17.77 8.41
CA GLU A 148 -22.25 -18.45 8.97
C GLU A 148 -23.46 -18.03 8.13
N PRO A 149 -24.34 -18.94 7.71
CA PRO A 149 -25.48 -18.60 6.85
C PRO A 149 -26.61 -18.00 7.70
N GLY A 150 -26.81 -16.71 7.60
CA GLY A 150 -27.95 -15.98 8.16
C GLY A 150 -28.75 -15.35 7.04
N GLU A 151 -30.04 -15.65 7.02
CA GLU A 151 -31.05 -15.25 6.02
C GLU A 151 -31.18 -13.72 5.84
N GLY A 152 -31.32 -13.30 4.59
CA GLY A 152 -32.09 -12.11 4.20
C GLY A 152 -31.33 -10.85 3.91
N ASN A 153 -31.00 -10.65 2.70
CA ASN A 153 -31.19 -9.49 1.80
C ASN A 153 -30.23 -9.66 0.62
N LEU A 154 -30.69 -9.32 -0.56
CA LEU A 154 -29.92 -9.36 -1.82
C LEU A 154 -28.67 -8.48 -1.72
N THR A 155 -27.61 -9.00 -1.08
CA THR A 155 -26.27 -8.43 -1.20
C THR A 155 -25.70 -8.93 -2.51
N ALA A 156 -25.25 -8.00 -3.35
CA ALA A 156 -24.55 -8.35 -4.57
C ALA A 156 -23.37 -9.25 -4.23
N SER A 157 -23.44 -10.52 -4.66
CA SER A 157 -22.36 -11.49 -4.38
C SER A 157 -21.25 -11.27 -5.38
N GLY A 158 -20.04 -10.92 -4.91
CA GLY A 158 -18.87 -10.79 -5.76
C GLY A 158 -17.89 -9.72 -5.29
N VAL A 159 -16.71 -9.72 -5.91
CA VAL A 159 -15.70 -8.67 -5.74
C VAL A 159 -15.90 -7.66 -6.88
N VAL A 160 -15.92 -6.38 -6.57
CA VAL A 160 -15.92 -5.31 -7.58
C VAL A 160 -14.61 -4.54 -7.56
N THR A 161 -14.26 -4.00 -8.71
CA THR A 161 -13.15 -3.05 -8.83
C THR A 161 -13.72 -1.66 -9.07
N ILE A 162 -13.26 -0.68 -8.29
CA ILE A 162 -13.68 0.71 -8.40
C ILE A 162 -12.46 1.55 -8.72
N TYR A 163 -12.51 2.21 -9.86
CA TYR A 163 -11.54 3.22 -10.25
C TYR A 163 -12.06 4.58 -9.79
N THR A 164 -11.20 5.37 -9.18
CA THR A 164 -11.56 6.71 -8.67
C THR A 164 -10.54 7.74 -9.12
N ASP A 165 -11.03 8.94 -9.37
CA ASP A 165 -10.21 10.10 -9.74
C ASP A 165 -10.80 11.38 -9.17
N GLY A 166 -9.96 12.40 -9.04
CA GLY A 166 -10.36 13.73 -8.64
C GLY A 166 -9.47 14.78 -9.28
N GLY A 167 -10.08 15.79 -9.87
CA GLY A 167 -9.37 16.83 -10.59
C GLY A 167 -9.81 18.25 -10.25
N SER A 168 -8.91 19.21 -10.57
CA SER A 168 -9.20 20.64 -10.43
C SER A 168 -8.58 21.41 -11.59
N ARG A 169 -9.32 22.35 -12.16
CA ARG A 169 -8.78 23.30 -13.16
C ARG A 169 -8.28 24.55 -12.48
N GLY A 170 -7.14 24.44 -11.84
CA GLY A 170 -6.50 25.42 -10.98
C GLY A 170 -6.31 24.88 -9.55
N ASN A 171 -5.61 25.64 -8.69
CA ASN A 171 -5.35 25.20 -7.33
C ASN A 171 -5.36 26.40 -6.35
N PRO A 172 -6.54 26.76 -5.77
CA PRO A 172 -7.85 26.18 -5.98
C PRO A 172 -8.47 26.52 -7.34
N GLY A 173 -9.43 25.70 -7.78
CA GLY A 173 -10.16 25.90 -9.03
C GLY A 173 -11.44 25.06 -9.11
N PRO A 174 -12.23 25.18 -10.21
CA PRO A 174 -13.34 24.30 -10.46
C PRO A 174 -12.90 22.84 -10.39
N SER A 175 -13.49 22.07 -9.49
CA SER A 175 -13.07 20.72 -9.13
C SER A 175 -14.21 19.73 -9.28
N GLY A 176 -13.87 18.49 -9.59
CA GLY A 176 -14.83 17.40 -9.70
C GLY A 176 -14.21 16.09 -9.26
N LEU A 177 -15.06 15.14 -8.96
CA LEU A 177 -14.70 13.75 -8.71
C LEU A 177 -15.31 12.83 -9.78
N GLY A 178 -14.72 11.66 -9.95
CA GLY A 178 -15.21 10.63 -10.85
C GLY A 178 -14.96 9.22 -10.31
N TYR A 179 -15.87 8.30 -10.66
CA TYR A 179 -15.70 6.89 -10.35
C TYR A 179 -16.21 6.00 -11.49
N TYR A 180 -15.61 4.82 -11.59
CA TYR A 180 -15.95 3.78 -12.55
C TYR A 180 -15.92 2.42 -11.87
N ILE A 181 -17.04 1.70 -11.85
CA ILE A 181 -17.22 0.43 -11.13
C ILE A 181 -17.38 -0.69 -12.14
N VAL A 182 -16.58 -1.74 -11.99
CA VAL A 182 -16.65 -2.95 -12.82
C VAL A 182 -16.74 -4.21 -11.94
N ASP A 183 -17.38 -5.24 -12.49
CA ASP A 183 -17.38 -6.57 -11.87
C ASP A 183 -16.04 -7.29 -12.07
N GLN A 184 -15.96 -8.54 -11.60
CA GLN A 184 -14.77 -9.39 -11.72
C GLN A 184 -14.38 -9.73 -13.17
N ASP A 185 -15.34 -9.65 -14.10
CA ASP A 185 -15.14 -9.91 -15.52
C ASP A 185 -14.79 -8.63 -16.30
N GLY A 186 -14.68 -7.49 -15.61
CA GLY A 186 -14.39 -6.18 -16.18
C GLY A 186 -15.59 -5.50 -16.83
N LYS A 187 -16.80 -6.02 -16.65
CA LYS A 187 -18.02 -5.42 -17.18
C LYS A 187 -18.44 -4.25 -16.30
N GLU A 188 -18.79 -3.13 -16.95
CA GLU A 188 -19.30 -1.94 -16.26
C GLU A 188 -20.57 -2.23 -15.47
N ILE A 189 -20.57 -1.80 -14.20
CA ILE A 189 -21.73 -1.81 -13.31
C ILE A 189 -22.30 -0.40 -13.19
N LYS A 190 -21.45 0.58 -12.91
CA LYS A 190 -21.85 1.98 -12.70
C LYS A 190 -20.67 2.90 -12.96
N ARG A 191 -20.95 4.10 -13.42
CA ARG A 191 -20.01 5.21 -13.45
C ARG A 191 -20.71 6.50 -13.04
N GLY A 192 -19.95 7.48 -12.61
CA GLY A 192 -20.49 8.79 -12.29
C GLY A 192 -19.44 9.76 -11.83
N GLY A 193 -19.86 10.98 -11.62
CA GLY A 193 -19.02 12.05 -11.11
C GLY A 193 -19.86 13.17 -10.50
N GLU A 194 -19.23 13.99 -9.70
CA GLU A 194 -19.85 15.13 -9.03
C GLU A 194 -18.96 16.36 -9.10
N PHE A 195 -19.58 17.52 -9.29
CA PHE A 195 -18.89 18.81 -9.22
C PHE A 195 -18.74 19.27 -7.78
N LEU A 196 -17.52 19.57 -7.37
CA LEU A 196 -17.17 19.91 -5.98
C LEU A 196 -17.09 21.41 -5.70
N GLY A 197 -17.41 22.26 -6.71
CA GLY A 197 -17.17 23.70 -6.59
C GLY A 197 -15.70 24.06 -6.70
N MET A 198 -15.30 25.13 -6.00
CA MET A 198 -13.91 25.59 -5.94
C MET A 198 -13.11 24.79 -4.90
N SER A 199 -12.22 23.94 -5.33
CA SER A 199 -11.43 23.08 -4.45
C SER A 199 -10.01 22.88 -5.01
N ASN A 200 -9.23 21.97 -4.42
CA ASN A 200 -7.92 21.56 -4.92
C ASN A 200 -7.93 20.08 -5.34
N SER A 201 -7.02 19.71 -6.23
CA SER A 201 -6.96 18.36 -6.79
C SER A 201 -6.80 17.26 -5.74
N ARG A 202 -6.00 17.50 -4.67
CA ARG A 202 -5.79 16.50 -3.62
C ARG A 202 -7.08 16.18 -2.86
N LEU A 203 -7.86 17.21 -2.57
CA LEU A 203 -9.13 17.03 -1.87
C LEU A 203 -10.16 16.37 -2.78
N ALA A 204 -10.16 16.71 -4.07
CA ALA A 204 -11.01 16.09 -5.07
C ALA A 204 -10.75 14.57 -5.21
N GLU A 205 -9.47 14.14 -5.19
CA GLU A 205 -9.08 12.73 -5.17
C GLU A 205 -9.69 11.96 -3.98
N TYR A 206 -9.59 12.54 -2.78
CA TYR A 206 -10.17 11.95 -1.57
C TYR A 206 -11.69 11.87 -1.61
N TYR A 207 -12.35 12.87 -2.18
CA TYR A 207 -13.80 12.83 -2.39
C TYR A 207 -14.20 11.80 -3.45
N GLY A 208 -13.39 11.61 -4.50
CA GLY A 208 -13.60 10.55 -5.49
C GLY A 208 -13.54 9.16 -4.86
N LEU A 209 -12.54 8.92 -4.00
CA LEU A 209 -12.44 7.67 -3.25
C LEU A 209 -13.63 7.48 -2.30
N LYS A 210 -13.99 8.52 -1.54
CA LYS A 210 -15.13 8.50 -0.61
C LYS A 210 -16.42 8.14 -1.34
N GLU A 211 -16.71 8.80 -2.45
CA GLU A 211 -17.88 8.53 -3.29
C GLU A 211 -17.87 7.09 -3.82
N GLY A 212 -16.73 6.62 -4.34
CA GLY A 212 -16.59 5.23 -4.79
C GLY A 212 -16.93 4.21 -3.70
N ILE A 213 -16.54 4.46 -2.44
CA ILE A 213 -16.86 3.59 -1.30
C ILE A 213 -18.37 3.65 -0.99
N GLU A 214 -18.96 4.84 -0.98
CA GLU A 214 -20.39 5.05 -0.73
C GLU A 214 -21.23 4.34 -1.81
N GLN A 215 -20.82 4.42 -3.07
CA GLN A 215 -21.46 3.70 -4.18
C GLN A 215 -21.35 2.17 -4.04
N ALA A 216 -20.19 1.64 -3.61
CA ALA A 216 -20.06 0.21 -3.34
C ALA A 216 -21.04 -0.25 -2.26
N ILE A 217 -21.15 0.51 -1.17
CA ILE A 217 -22.05 0.22 -0.06
C ILE A 217 -23.51 0.28 -0.50
N GLU A 218 -23.89 1.31 -1.27
CA GLU A 218 -25.25 1.48 -1.81
C GLU A 218 -25.66 0.31 -2.71
N LEU A 219 -24.74 -0.15 -3.56
CA LEU A 219 -24.94 -1.29 -4.44
C LEU A 219 -24.89 -2.64 -3.71
N GLY A 220 -24.60 -2.67 -2.40
CA GLY A 220 -24.58 -3.86 -1.57
C GLY A 220 -23.28 -4.68 -1.67
N TYR A 221 -22.25 -4.17 -2.34
CA TYR A 221 -20.95 -4.85 -2.40
C TYR A 221 -20.19 -4.70 -1.09
N LYS A 222 -19.59 -5.81 -0.66
CA LYS A 222 -18.82 -5.89 0.58
C LYS A 222 -17.34 -6.16 0.35
N LYS A 223 -16.95 -6.54 -0.88
CA LYS A 223 -15.57 -6.84 -1.25
C LYS A 223 -15.17 -5.95 -2.41
N VAL A 224 -14.21 -5.06 -2.19
CA VAL A 224 -13.92 -3.97 -3.13
C VAL A 224 -12.41 -3.80 -3.34
N ASN A 225 -12.00 -3.73 -4.60
CA ASN A 225 -10.65 -3.34 -4.98
C ASN A 225 -10.68 -1.89 -5.49
N PHE A 226 -10.13 -0.95 -4.74
CA PHE A 226 -10.00 0.44 -5.17
C PHE A 226 -8.72 0.64 -5.97
N LYS A 227 -8.85 1.36 -7.08
CA LYS A 227 -7.73 1.73 -7.96
C LYS A 227 -7.75 3.23 -8.24
N SER A 228 -6.59 3.86 -8.18
CA SER A 228 -6.41 5.28 -8.50
C SER A 228 -4.99 5.52 -9.02
N ASP A 229 -4.81 6.53 -9.86
CA ASP A 229 -3.49 7.00 -10.31
C ASP A 229 -2.88 8.06 -9.37
N CYS A 230 -3.57 8.42 -8.29
CA CYS A 230 -3.05 9.25 -7.22
C CYS A 230 -2.20 8.43 -6.22
N LEU A 231 -0.92 8.22 -6.53
CA LEU A 231 0.01 7.46 -5.69
C LEU A 231 0.02 7.95 -4.24
N MET A 232 -0.07 9.27 -4.02
CA MET A 232 -0.05 9.83 -2.66
C MET A 232 -1.27 9.36 -1.86
N MET A 233 -2.48 9.45 -2.42
CA MET A 233 -3.70 9.01 -1.76
C MET A 233 -3.66 7.50 -1.48
N VAL A 234 -3.29 6.69 -2.47
CA VAL A 234 -3.16 5.23 -2.33
C VAL A 234 -2.19 4.88 -1.19
N ASN A 235 -1.03 5.54 -1.12
CA ASN A 235 -0.06 5.30 -0.05
C ASN A 235 -0.57 5.78 1.32
N GLN A 236 -1.37 6.83 1.38
CA GLN A 236 -2.00 7.28 2.62
C GLN A 236 -3.08 6.31 3.09
N MET A 237 -3.89 5.78 2.18
CA MET A 237 -4.92 4.78 2.51
C MET A 237 -4.31 3.42 2.90
N ASN A 238 -3.15 3.08 2.35
CA ASN A 238 -2.37 1.89 2.76
C ASN A 238 -1.56 2.10 4.05
N GLY A 239 -1.63 3.29 4.67
CA GLY A 239 -0.88 3.63 5.88
C GLY A 239 0.62 3.84 5.66
N ILE A 240 1.08 3.90 4.40
CA ILE A 240 2.48 4.11 4.04
C ILE A 240 2.87 5.58 4.28
N TYR A 241 1.97 6.51 4.00
CA TYR A 241 2.17 7.94 4.23
C TYR A 241 1.19 8.48 5.27
N GLN A 242 1.68 9.37 6.13
CA GLN A 242 0.82 10.08 7.08
C GLN A 242 0.04 11.19 6.38
N VAL A 243 -1.23 11.34 6.74
CA VAL A 243 -2.06 12.49 6.34
C VAL A 243 -1.78 13.64 7.30
N LYS A 244 -1.02 14.66 6.86
CA LYS A 244 -0.66 15.82 7.68
C LYS A 244 -1.54 17.06 7.43
N ASN A 245 -2.18 17.13 6.27
CA ASN A 245 -3.08 18.23 5.92
C ASN A 245 -4.40 18.08 6.66
N LYS A 246 -4.84 19.13 7.35
CA LYS A 246 -6.05 19.12 8.20
C LYS A 246 -7.34 18.85 7.41
N ASP A 247 -7.45 19.40 6.19
CA ASP A 247 -8.64 19.24 5.36
C ASP A 247 -8.74 17.79 4.86
N LEU A 248 -7.60 17.19 4.49
CA LEU A 248 -7.53 15.78 4.11
C LEU A 248 -7.76 14.84 5.30
N MET A 249 -7.31 15.20 6.51
CA MET A 249 -7.52 14.37 7.71
C MET A 249 -9.00 14.12 7.99
N GLN A 250 -9.86 15.12 7.79
CA GLN A 250 -11.29 14.96 8.01
C GLN A 250 -11.87 13.94 7.04
N VAL A 251 -11.65 14.11 5.74
CA VAL A 251 -12.15 13.19 4.71
C VAL A 251 -11.56 11.79 4.87
N HIS A 252 -10.25 11.70 5.17
CA HIS A 252 -9.59 10.43 5.45
C HIS A 252 -10.25 9.68 6.62
N THR A 253 -10.57 10.39 7.72
CA THR A 253 -11.26 9.79 8.87
C THR A 253 -12.66 9.30 8.50
N ASP A 254 -13.38 10.04 7.67
CA ASP A 254 -14.71 9.64 7.20
C ASP A 254 -14.63 8.42 6.29
N ILE A 255 -13.63 8.35 5.43
CA ILE A 255 -13.33 7.17 4.60
C ILE A 255 -13.07 5.94 5.48
N LEU A 256 -12.23 6.04 6.51
CA LEU A 256 -11.95 4.91 7.41
C LEU A 256 -13.21 4.35 8.06
N LYS A 257 -14.14 5.22 8.48
CA LYS A 257 -15.46 4.79 9.03
C LYS A 257 -16.33 4.09 7.98
N LEU A 258 -16.29 4.53 6.72
CA LEU A 258 -17.03 3.88 5.64
C LEU A 258 -16.46 2.49 5.32
N LEU A 259 -15.13 2.34 5.36
CA LEU A 259 -14.45 1.07 5.12
C LEU A 259 -14.81 0.00 6.16
N GLU A 260 -15.16 0.39 7.40
CA GLU A 260 -15.66 -0.54 8.43
C GLU A 260 -16.93 -1.30 8.01
N LYS A 261 -17.67 -0.77 7.01
CA LYS A 261 -18.88 -1.40 6.47
C LYS A 261 -18.59 -2.43 5.37
N LEU A 262 -17.34 -2.56 4.94
CA LEU A 262 -16.89 -3.53 3.95
C LEU A 262 -16.27 -4.76 4.62
N ASP A 263 -16.45 -5.93 4.04
CA ASP A 263 -15.85 -7.17 4.52
C ASP A 263 -14.36 -7.27 4.16
N SER A 264 -14.00 -6.74 2.98
CA SER A 264 -12.61 -6.66 2.53
C SER A 264 -12.43 -5.56 1.48
N PHE A 265 -11.26 -4.94 1.49
CA PHE A 265 -10.90 -3.92 0.52
C PHE A 265 -9.38 -3.90 0.29
N SER A 266 -8.98 -3.34 -0.85
CA SER A 266 -7.58 -3.05 -1.18
C SER A 266 -7.46 -1.72 -1.90
N PHE A 267 -6.31 -1.06 -1.78
CA PHE A 267 -5.97 0.15 -2.53
C PHE A 267 -4.76 -0.11 -3.40
N THR A 268 -4.91 0.07 -4.71
CA THR A 268 -3.85 -0.18 -5.68
C THR A 268 -3.62 1.06 -6.53
N HIS A 269 -2.36 1.48 -6.60
CA HIS A 269 -1.96 2.51 -7.56
C HIS A 269 -1.91 1.91 -8.97
N VAL A 270 -2.48 2.61 -9.94
CA VAL A 270 -2.45 2.24 -11.35
C VAL A 270 -1.88 3.40 -12.19
N PRO A 271 -1.28 3.12 -13.34
CA PRO A 271 -0.93 4.17 -14.30
C PRO A 271 -2.17 4.93 -14.76
N ARG A 272 -2.02 6.22 -15.10
CA ARG A 272 -3.13 7.06 -15.59
C ARG A 272 -3.88 6.46 -16.78
N SER A 273 -3.17 5.76 -17.68
CA SER A 273 -3.78 5.04 -18.81
C SER A 273 -4.73 3.90 -18.41
N MET A 274 -4.71 3.48 -17.15
CA MET A 274 -5.65 2.50 -16.60
C MET A 274 -6.77 3.14 -15.76
N ASN A 275 -6.78 4.48 -15.62
CA ASN A 275 -7.77 5.25 -14.87
C ASN A 275 -8.60 6.20 -15.77
N GLU A 276 -8.53 6.02 -17.10
CA GLU A 276 -9.12 6.94 -18.09
C GLU A 276 -10.63 7.09 -17.94
N GLU A 277 -11.36 6.03 -17.53
CA GLU A 277 -12.81 6.07 -17.37
C GLU A 277 -13.23 6.95 -16.19
N ALA A 278 -12.51 6.91 -15.05
CA ALA A 278 -12.78 7.79 -13.93
C ALA A 278 -12.35 9.23 -14.23
N ASP A 279 -11.20 9.45 -14.88
CA ASP A 279 -10.74 10.78 -15.35
C ASP A 279 -11.75 11.41 -16.31
N ALA A 280 -12.36 10.60 -17.21
CA ALA A 280 -13.39 11.09 -18.12
C ALA A 280 -14.63 11.62 -17.39
N GLU A 281 -15.08 10.97 -16.31
CA GLU A 281 -16.21 11.46 -15.52
C GLU A 281 -15.85 12.74 -14.75
N VAL A 282 -14.62 12.88 -14.23
CA VAL A 282 -14.11 14.15 -13.63
C VAL A 282 -14.19 15.28 -14.65
N ASN A 283 -13.63 15.08 -15.83
CA ASN A 283 -13.59 16.09 -16.88
C ASN A 283 -14.99 16.50 -17.33
N LYS A 284 -15.88 15.52 -17.50
CA LYS A 284 -17.27 15.74 -17.90
C LYS A 284 -18.02 16.63 -16.89
N VAL A 285 -17.92 16.38 -15.60
CA VAL A 285 -18.63 17.18 -14.59
C VAL A 285 -18.06 18.59 -14.49
N ILE A 286 -16.73 18.76 -14.55
CA ILE A 286 -16.11 20.09 -14.54
C ILE A 286 -16.53 20.90 -15.78
N ASP A 287 -16.55 20.27 -16.98
CA ASP A 287 -16.94 20.93 -18.21
C ASP A 287 -18.41 21.37 -18.20
N LEU A 288 -19.30 20.51 -17.72
CA LEU A 288 -20.73 20.81 -17.63
C LEU A 288 -21.00 22.04 -16.77
N TYR A 289 -20.34 22.16 -15.60
CA TYR A 289 -20.56 23.27 -14.67
C TYR A 289 -19.85 24.55 -15.10
N THR A 290 -18.63 24.44 -15.67
CA THR A 290 -17.91 25.62 -16.18
C THR A 290 -18.58 26.24 -17.40
N GLN A 291 -19.18 25.44 -18.27
CA GLN A 291 -19.98 25.95 -19.42
C GLN A 291 -21.25 26.64 -18.98
N ARG A 292 -21.86 26.27 -17.85
CA ARG A 292 -23.06 26.90 -17.29
C ARG A 292 -22.79 28.17 -16.50
N GLY A 293 -21.52 28.48 -16.21
CA GLY A 293 -21.12 29.59 -15.35
C GLY A 293 -21.56 29.44 -13.89
N GLU A 294 -21.75 28.21 -13.43
CA GLU A 294 -22.19 27.83 -12.08
C GLU A 294 -20.97 27.49 -11.21
N TYR A 295 -20.15 28.51 -10.77
CA TYR A 295 -19.03 28.32 -9.83
C TYR A 295 -18.78 29.54 -8.95
#